data_168b4402643a2d35ea7399a742db35a9
#
_entry.id   168b4402643a2d35ea7399a742db35a9
#
_cell.length_a   1.000
_cell.length_b   1.000
_cell.length_c   1.000
_cell.angle_alpha   90.00
_cell.angle_beta   90.00
_cell.angle_gamma   90.00
#
_symmetry.space_group_name_H-M   'P 1'
#
loop_
_entity.id
_entity.type
_entity.pdbx_description
1 polymer ?
#
loop_
_entity_poly.entity_id
_entity_poly.type
_entity_poly.pdbx_seq_one_letter_code
_entity_poly.pdbx_strand_id
1 'polypeptide(L)'
;MTEYVPPKVWTWETESGGTFASINRPIAGATHDKELPIGKHPLQLYSLATPNGQKVTILLEELLALGHIGAEYDAWLIKIGDGDQFGSGFVGVNPNSKIPALMDHSGPTPIRVFESGAILHYLAEKFGAFFPTEPAARAECLSWLFWQMGSAPYLGGGFGHFYAYAPSKMEYPINRFAMEAKRQLDVLDKRLAVSEYIAGDEYTIADIAIWPWYGGLVKGRLYGAAEFLSVHEYKHVQRWADAIDARPAVQRGRRVNRVSGEPQEQLAERHDASDLD
;
A
#
# COMPACT_ATOMS: atom_id res chain seq x y z
N MET A 1 36.77 -6.74 8.28
CA MET A 1 36.01 -6.57 7.04
C MET A 1 36.68 -5.46 6.27
N THR A 2 37.03 -5.69 5.00
CA THR A 2 37.54 -4.63 4.13
C THR A 2 36.43 -3.62 3.89
N GLU A 3 36.75 -2.32 4.03
CA GLU A 3 35.80 -1.25 3.76
C GLU A 3 35.33 -1.31 2.31
N TYR A 4 34.02 -1.20 2.06
CA TYR A 4 33.47 -1.18 0.71
C TYR A 4 33.83 0.14 0.02
N VAL A 5 34.52 0.02 -1.11
CA VAL A 5 34.81 1.15 -1.99
C VAL A 5 33.86 1.08 -3.19
N PRO A 6 32.96 2.04 -3.36
CA PRO A 6 32.03 2.04 -4.48
C PRO A 6 32.79 2.16 -5.81
N PRO A 7 32.41 1.41 -6.85
CA PRO A 7 33.00 1.50 -8.17
C PRO A 7 32.72 2.88 -8.79
N LYS A 8 33.58 3.31 -9.73
CA LYS A 8 33.37 4.56 -10.47
C LYS A 8 32.05 4.55 -11.29
N VAL A 9 31.67 3.39 -11.80
CA VAL A 9 30.42 3.15 -12.53
C VAL A 9 29.77 1.92 -11.93
N TRP A 10 28.52 2.05 -11.49
CA TRP A 10 27.78 0.93 -10.96
C TRP A 10 27.30 0.00 -12.08
N THR A 11 27.43 -1.30 -11.88
CA THR A 11 26.91 -2.34 -12.76
C THR A 11 25.87 -3.18 -12.02
N TRP A 12 24.81 -3.59 -12.72
CA TRP A 12 23.77 -4.41 -12.14
C TRP A 12 24.23 -5.87 -12.08
N GLU A 13 24.06 -6.46 -10.89
CA GLU A 13 24.20 -7.89 -10.65
C GLU A 13 22.83 -8.45 -10.26
N THR A 14 22.37 -9.49 -10.95
CA THR A 14 21.02 -10.06 -10.77
C THR A 14 20.77 -10.62 -9.38
N GLU A 15 21.81 -11.03 -8.67
CA GLU A 15 21.73 -11.57 -7.29
C GLU A 15 21.81 -10.48 -6.22
N SER A 16 22.07 -9.23 -6.62
CA SER A 16 22.10 -8.10 -5.71
C SER A 16 20.67 -7.72 -5.28
N GLY A 17 20.38 -7.72 -3.99
CA GLY A 17 19.06 -7.35 -3.45
C GLY A 17 18.42 -8.41 -2.55
N GLY A 18 19.11 -9.51 -2.27
CA GLY A 18 18.67 -10.54 -1.34
C GLY A 18 17.34 -11.19 -1.77
N THR A 19 16.43 -11.35 -0.83
CA THR A 19 15.13 -12.02 -1.03
C THR A 19 14.33 -11.48 -2.22
N PHE A 20 14.49 -10.22 -2.57
CA PHE A 20 13.75 -9.55 -3.65
C PHE A 20 14.61 -9.26 -4.88
N ALA A 21 15.76 -9.91 -5.05
CA ALA A 21 16.67 -9.70 -6.18
C ALA A 21 15.95 -9.88 -7.53
N SER A 22 15.12 -10.92 -7.65
CA SER A 22 14.41 -11.27 -8.90
C SER A 22 13.35 -10.24 -9.33
N ILE A 23 12.85 -9.42 -8.39
CA ILE A 23 11.82 -8.42 -8.66
C ILE A 23 12.35 -6.99 -8.72
N ASN A 24 13.67 -6.80 -8.57
CA ASN A 24 14.35 -5.51 -8.66
C ASN A 24 15.30 -5.52 -9.86
N ARG A 25 15.10 -4.57 -10.76
CA ARG A 25 15.91 -4.41 -11.96
C ARG A 25 16.06 -2.94 -12.33
N PRO A 26 17.18 -2.53 -12.95
CA PRO A 26 17.41 -1.13 -13.32
C PRO A 26 16.74 -0.72 -14.65
N ILE A 27 15.95 -1.61 -15.27
CA ILE A 27 15.35 -1.40 -16.58
C ILE A 27 13.83 -1.49 -16.44
N ALA A 28 13.10 -0.52 -16.99
CA ALA A 28 11.65 -0.55 -17.13
C ALA A 28 11.19 -1.36 -18.36
N GLY A 29 9.88 -1.59 -18.46
CA GLY A 29 9.26 -2.26 -19.60
C GLY A 29 8.96 -3.75 -19.34
N ALA A 30 8.24 -4.38 -20.28
CA ALA A 30 7.87 -5.77 -20.19
C ALA A 30 9.06 -6.72 -20.43
N THR A 31 9.04 -7.88 -19.76
CA THR A 31 10.00 -8.96 -19.99
C THR A 31 9.41 -10.12 -20.77
N HIS A 32 8.09 -10.23 -20.78
CA HIS A 32 7.36 -11.32 -21.44
C HIS A 32 5.95 -10.87 -21.80
N ASP A 33 5.34 -11.56 -22.73
CA ASP A 33 3.95 -11.35 -23.10
C ASP A 33 3.05 -12.09 -22.12
N LYS A 34 2.15 -11.34 -21.48
CA LYS A 34 1.12 -11.84 -20.58
C LYS A 34 -0.02 -10.83 -20.56
N GLU A 35 -1.18 -11.24 -21.04
CA GLU A 35 -2.39 -10.45 -20.97
C GLU A 35 -2.94 -10.42 -19.54
N LEU A 36 -3.67 -9.36 -19.20
CA LEU A 36 -4.40 -9.27 -17.94
C LEU A 36 -5.81 -9.82 -18.09
N PRO A 37 -6.30 -10.58 -17.10
CA PRO A 37 -7.69 -11.01 -17.08
C PRO A 37 -8.62 -9.80 -16.89
N ILE A 38 -9.85 -9.93 -17.43
CA ILE A 38 -10.95 -8.96 -17.26
C ILE A 38 -12.18 -9.75 -16.78
N GLY A 39 -12.76 -9.32 -15.69
CA GLY A 39 -13.93 -9.91 -15.07
C GLY A 39 -15.24 -9.21 -15.47
N LYS A 40 -16.24 -9.38 -14.62
CA LYS A 40 -17.62 -8.89 -14.87
C LYS A 40 -17.85 -7.43 -14.45
N HIS A 41 -17.05 -6.92 -13.52
CA HIS A 41 -17.23 -5.58 -12.99
C HIS A 41 -16.48 -4.52 -13.79
N PRO A 42 -16.95 -3.27 -13.82
CA PRO A 42 -16.23 -2.20 -14.51
C PRO A 42 -14.85 -1.89 -13.90
N LEU A 43 -14.71 -2.04 -12.58
CA LEU A 43 -13.44 -1.78 -11.89
C LEU A 43 -12.62 -3.07 -11.85
N GLN A 44 -11.47 -3.04 -12.51
CA GLN A 44 -10.53 -4.16 -12.59
C GLN A 44 -9.26 -3.79 -11.82
N LEU A 45 -9.08 -4.37 -10.63
CA LEU A 45 -7.93 -4.15 -9.77
C LEU A 45 -6.91 -5.27 -9.95
N TYR A 46 -5.67 -4.93 -10.22
CA TYR A 46 -4.53 -5.83 -10.32
C TYR A 46 -3.58 -5.58 -9.16
N SER A 47 -3.55 -6.49 -8.18
CA SER A 47 -2.94 -6.20 -6.88
C SER A 47 -2.37 -7.42 -6.16
N LEU A 48 -1.80 -7.16 -5.00
CA LEU A 48 -1.37 -8.11 -3.96
C LEU A 48 -1.57 -7.40 -2.62
N ALA A 49 -1.95 -8.13 -1.56
CA ALA A 49 -2.24 -7.58 -0.23
C ALA A 49 -1.00 -7.07 0.52
N THR A 50 -0.12 -6.35 -0.17
CA THR A 50 0.90 -5.51 0.46
C THR A 50 0.22 -4.29 1.11
N PRO A 51 0.90 -3.53 1.96
CA PRO A 51 0.32 -2.29 2.49
C PRO A 51 -0.22 -1.34 1.40
N ASN A 52 0.40 -1.30 0.21
CA ASN A 52 -0.10 -0.45 -0.89
C ASN A 52 -1.35 -1.04 -1.56
N GLY A 53 -1.43 -2.36 -1.74
CA GLY A 53 -2.61 -3.02 -2.28
C GLY A 53 -3.81 -2.87 -1.35
N GLN A 54 -3.60 -3.07 -0.04
CA GLN A 54 -4.64 -2.92 0.97
C GLN A 54 -5.31 -1.54 0.99
N LYS A 55 -4.61 -0.47 0.65
CA LYS A 55 -5.22 0.87 0.54
C LYS A 55 -6.42 0.85 -0.39
N VAL A 56 -6.26 0.27 -1.57
CA VAL A 56 -7.28 0.28 -2.62
C VAL A 56 -8.44 -0.65 -2.27
N THR A 57 -8.14 -1.86 -1.81
CA THR A 57 -9.18 -2.83 -1.41
C THR A 57 -9.98 -2.36 -0.20
N ILE A 58 -9.34 -1.69 0.77
CA ILE A 58 -10.04 -1.06 1.90
C ILE A 58 -10.99 0.04 1.40
N LEU A 59 -10.52 0.96 0.54
CA LEU A 59 -11.39 2.02 0.03
C LEU A 59 -12.59 1.45 -0.74
N LEU A 60 -12.39 0.45 -1.59
CA LEU A 60 -13.47 -0.18 -2.33
C LEU A 60 -14.51 -0.84 -1.41
N GLU A 61 -14.06 -1.57 -0.39
CA GLU A 61 -14.97 -2.16 0.60
C GLU A 61 -15.68 -1.09 1.47
N GLU A 62 -15.01 0.03 1.79
CA GLU A 62 -15.64 1.16 2.48
C GLU A 62 -16.72 1.85 1.61
N LEU A 63 -16.45 2.00 0.31
CA LEU A 63 -17.44 2.54 -0.65
C LEU A 63 -18.67 1.62 -0.76
N LEU A 64 -18.44 0.32 -0.85
CA LEU A 64 -19.54 -0.68 -0.87
C LEU A 64 -20.34 -0.66 0.44
N ALA A 65 -19.69 -0.51 1.59
CA ALA A 65 -20.34 -0.38 2.89
C ALA A 65 -21.20 0.88 3.00
N LEU A 66 -20.87 1.95 2.27
CA LEU A 66 -21.71 3.15 2.13
C LEU A 66 -22.85 3.00 1.11
N GLY A 67 -22.95 1.85 0.42
CA GLY A 67 -24.00 1.59 -0.57
C GLY A 67 -23.66 2.04 -1.99
N HIS A 68 -22.42 2.38 -2.29
CA HIS A 68 -21.96 2.68 -3.65
C HIS A 68 -21.82 1.39 -4.46
N ILE A 69 -22.93 0.83 -4.96
CA ILE A 69 -22.93 -0.43 -5.74
C ILE A 69 -22.05 -0.37 -7.00
N GLY A 70 -21.83 0.83 -7.56
CA GLY A 70 -20.90 1.05 -8.68
C GLY A 70 -19.41 0.87 -8.32
N ALA A 71 -19.11 0.68 -7.03
CA ALA A 71 -17.76 0.37 -6.55
C ALA A 71 -17.45 -1.13 -6.54
N GLU A 72 -18.36 -2.00 -7.00
CA GLU A 72 -18.08 -3.42 -7.20
C GLU A 72 -16.91 -3.61 -8.17
N TYR A 73 -16.06 -4.57 -7.85
CA TYR A 73 -14.78 -4.75 -8.54
C TYR A 73 -14.36 -6.21 -8.65
N ASP A 74 -13.56 -6.49 -9.66
CA ASP A 74 -12.75 -7.70 -9.73
C ASP A 74 -11.34 -7.38 -9.24
N ALA A 75 -10.80 -8.20 -8.34
CA ALA A 75 -9.43 -8.08 -7.83
C ALA A 75 -8.60 -9.29 -8.22
N TRP A 76 -7.69 -9.10 -9.15
CA TRP A 76 -6.81 -10.10 -9.72
C TRP A 76 -5.48 -10.14 -8.97
N LEU A 77 -5.04 -11.34 -8.61
CA LEU A 77 -3.78 -11.55 -7.93
C LEU A 77 -2.59 -11.37 -8.88
N ILE A 78 -1.69 -10.47 -8.56
CA ILE A 78 -0.39 -10.31 -9.22
C ILE A 78 0.69 -10.94 -8.36
N LYS A 79 1.20 -12.07 -8.79
CA LYS A 79 2.28 -12.82 -8.11
C LYS A 79 3.63 -12.16 -8.41
N ILE A 80 3.97 -11.15 -7.61
CA ILE A 80 5.21 -10.38 -7.82
C ILE A 80 6.48 -11.24 -7.75
N GLY A 81 6.47 -12.32 -6.96
CA GLY A 81 7.57 -13.29 -6.89
C GLY A 81 7.79 -14.05 -8.21
N ASP A 82 6.73 -14.25 -8.98
CA ASP A 82 6.76 -14.92 -10.29
C ASP A 82 7.03 -13.94 -11.45
N GLY A 83 7.11 -12.63 -11.16
CA GLY A 83 7.39 -11.60 -12.15
C GLY A 83 6.16 -11.13 -12.95
N ASP A 84 4.94 -11.43 -12.50
CA ASP A 84 3.68 -11.05 -13.16
C ASP A 84 3.59 -9.55 -13.48
N GLN A 85 4.15 -8.70 -12.61
CA GLN A 85 4.19 -7.25 -12.78
C GLN A 85 5.05 -6.80 -13.99
N PHE A 86 5.81 -7.70 -14.58
CA PHE A 86 6.64 -7.46 -15.77
C PHE A 86 6.02 -8.03 -17.05
N GLY A 87 4.82 -8.59 -16.99
CA GLY A 87 4.04 -8.99 -18.17
C GLY A 87 3.58 -7.77 -18.98
N SER A 88 3.49 -7.91 -20.31
CA SER A 88 3.13 -6.81 -21.24
C SER A 88 1.80 -6.14 -20.87
N GLY A 89 0.79 -6.90 -20.48
CA GLY A 89 -0.51 -6.37 -20.06
C GLY A 89 -0.42 -5.52 -18.79
N PHE A 90 0.30 -5.99 -17.76
CA PHE A 90 0.45 -5.21 -16.53
C PHE A 90 1.27 -3.93 -16.76
N VAL A 91 2.36 -4.02 -17.54
CA VAL A 91 3.17 -2.85 -17.90
C VAL A 91 2.36 -1.84 -18.71
N GLY A 92 1.41 -2.30 -19.53
CA GLY A 92 0.45 -1.45 -20.25
C GLY A 92 -0.44 -0.65 -19.29
N VAL A 93 -0.84 -1.23 -18.16
CA VAL A 93 -1.61 -0.54 -17.13
C VAL A 93 -0.70 0.29 -16.21
N ASN A 94 0.44 -0.26 -15.79
CA ASN A 94 1.38 0.47 -14.94
C ASN A 94 2.81 0.38 -15.47
N PRO A 95 3.34 1.44 -16.11
CA PRO A 95 4.69 1.45 -16.66
C PRO A 95 5.79 1.36 -15.59
N ASN A 96 5.45 1.62 -14.31
CA ASN A 96 6.35 1.47 -13.17
C ASN A 96 6.48 0.00 -12.70
N SER A 97 5.66 -0.92 -13.24
CA SER A 97 5.66 -2.35 -12.88
C SER A 97 5.53 -2.60 -11.38
N LYS A 98 4.68 -1.85 -10.69
CA LYS A 98 4.38 -1.97 -9.26
C LYS A 98 2.88 -2.10 -9.03
N ILE A 99 2.49 -2.99 -8.12
CA ILE A 99 1.10 -3.09 -7.64
C ILE A 99 0.83 -1.98 -6.59
N PRO A 100 -0.44 -1.56 -6.45
CA PRO A 100 -1.62 -1.88 -7.25
C PRO A 100 -1.72 -1.08 -8.56
N ALA A 101 -2.55 -1.56 -9.49
CA ALA A 101 -2.97 -0.85 -10.69
C ALA A 101 -4.46 -1.08 -10.94
N LEU A 102 -5.16 -0.09 -11.48
CA LEU A 102 -6.60 -0.10 -11.70
C LEU A 102 -6.93 0.23 -13.16
N MET A 103 -7.85 -0.54 -13.75
CA MET A 103 -8.56 -0.16 -14.99
C MET A 103 -10.04 0.07 -14.64
N ASP A 104 -10.58 1.22 -15.04
CA ASP A 104 -11.99 1.54 -14.93
C ASP A 104 -12.64 1.53 -16.31
N HIS A 105 -13.53 0.56 -16.52
CA HIS A 105 -14.30 0.36 -17.75
C HIS A 105 -15.73 0.90 -17.66
N SER A 106 -16.07 1.69 -16.64
CA SER A 106 -17.46 2.21 -16.46
C SER A 106 -17.85 3.29 -17.47
N GLY A 107 -16.89 3.89 -18.14
CA GLY A 107 -17.11 4.92 -19.16
C GLY A 107 -16.94 4.40 -20.60
N PRO A 108 -17.19 5.24 -21.59
CA PRO A 108 -17.04 4.86 -23.00
C PRO A 108 -15.59 4.60 -23.40
N THR A 109 -14.64 5.13 -22.66
CA THR A 109 -13.20 4.87 -22.84
C THR A 109 -12.64 4.42 -21.49
N PRO A 110 -11.95 3.27 -21.43
CA PRO A 110 -11.33 2.81 -20.20
C PRO A 110 -10.31 3.80 -19.64
N ILE A 111 -10.33 3.99 -18.33
CA ILE A 111 -9.38 4.87 -17.63
C ILE A 111 -8.39 4.00 -16.86
N ARG A 112 -7.13 4.22 -17.14
CA ARG A 112 -6.00 3.59 -16.45
C ARG A 112 -5.55 4.47 -15.29
N VAL A 113 -5.46 3.88 -14.08
CA VAL A 113 -4.92 4.58 -12.90
C VAL A 113 -3.88 3.70 -12.22
N PHE A 114 -2.70 4.24 -12.00
CA PHE A 114 -1.63 3.59 -11.24
C PHE A 114 -1.09 4.55 -10.18
N GLU A 115 -0.29 4.05 -9.24
CA GLU A 115 0.06 4.61 -7.93
C GLU A 115 -1.10 4.55 -6.94
N SER A 116 -0.87 3.92 -5.79
CA SER A 116 -1.95 3.69 -4.81
C SER A 116 -2.63 4.98 -4.34
N GLY A 117 -1.87 6.07 -4.18
CA GLY A 117 -2.44 7.37 -3.81
C GLY A 117 -3.31 7.98 -4.91
N ALA A 118 -2.92 7.84 -6.17
CA ALA A 118 -3.71 8.30 -7.31
C ALA A 118 -5.01 7.48 -7.46
N ILE A 119 -4.95 6.17 -7.21
CA ILE A 119 -6.13 5.31 -7.23
C ILE A 119 -7.10 5.71 -6.12
N LEU A 120 -6.61 5.96 -4.89
CA LEU A 120 -7.45 6.43 -3.79
C LEU A 120 -8.14 7.75 -4.13
N HIS A 121 -7.39 8.72 -4.63
CA HIS A 121 -7.94 10.03 -5.01
C HIS A 121 -8.98 9.90 -6.12
N TYR A 122 -8.66 9.15 -7.19
CA TYR A 122 -9.56 8.89 -8.30
C TYR A 122 -10.91 8.29 -7.85
N LEU A 123 -10.86 7.22 -7.05
CA LEU A 123 -12.07 6.56 -6.57
C LEU A 123 -12.87 7.44 -5.61
N ALA A 124 -12.20 8.16 -4.72
CA ALA A 124 -12.86 9.06 -3.78
C ALA A 124 -13.59 10.22 -4.49
N GLU A 125 -13.00 10.80 -5.55
CA GLU A 125 -13.67 11.79 -6.40
C GLU A 125 -14.81 11.18 -7.21
N LYS A 126 -14.59 10.01 -7.83
CA LYS A 126 -15.61 9.32 -8.62
C LYS A 126 -16.88 9.03 -7.83
N PHE A 127 -16.75 8.64 -6.58
CA PHE A 127 -17.88 8.28 -5.73
C PHE A 127 -18.30 9.38 -4.75
N GLY A 128 -17.56 10.49 -4.66
CA GLY A 128 -17.88 11.61 -3.77
C GLY A 128 -17.81 11.25 -2.28
N ALA A 129 -16.91 10.35 -1.87
CA ALA A 129 -16.79 9.86 -0.50
C ALA A 129 -15.32 9.81 -0.03
N PHE A 130 -15.12 9.92 1.30
CA PHE A 130 -13.79 9.87 1.96
C PHE A 130 -12.81 10.96 1.52
N PHE A 131 -13.28 12.00 0.86
CA PHE A 131 -12.48 13.13 0.42
C PHE A 131 -13.26 14.43 0.60
N PRO A 132 -12.75 15.37 1.42
CA PRO A 132 -13.47 16.59 1.71
C PRO A 132 -13.74 17.45 0.47
N THR A 133 -14.87 18.15 0.48
CA THR A 133 -15.23 19.12 -0.58
C THR A 133 -14.82 20.54 -0.23
N GLU A 134 -14.73 20.89 1.07
CA GLU A 134 -14.30 22.20 1.53
C GLU A 134 -12.80 22.39 1.20
N PRO A 135 -12.39 23.53 0.60
CA PRO A 135 -11.04 23.71 0.07
C PRO A 135 -9.91 23.52 1.08
N ALA A 136 -10.06 24.01 2.32
CA ALA A 136 -9.01 23.89 3.33
C ALA A 136 -8.86 22.42 3.82
N ALA A 137 -9.98 21.76 4.12
CA ALA A 137 -9.98 20.36 4.52
C ALA A 137 -9.47 19.45 3.38
N ARG A 138 -9.81 19.78 2.13
CA ARG A 138 -9.32 19.09 0.93
C ARG A 138 -7.80 19.20 0.79
N ALA A 139 -7.25 20.41 0.99
CA ALA A 139 -5.81 20.64 0.95
C ALA A 139 -5.08 19.90 2.07
N GLU A 140 -5.64 19.87 3.28
CA GLU A 140 -5.09 19.10 4.42
C GLU A 140 -5.07 17.60 4.11
N CYS A 141 -6.17 17.04 3.61
CA CYS A 141 -6.27 15.63 3.23
C CYS A 141 -5.23 15.25 2.14
N LEU A 142 -5.08 16.07 1.10
CA LEU A 142 -4.07 15.85 0.07
C LEU A 142 -2.65 15.97 0.62
N SER A 143 -2.38 16.92 1.52
CA SER A 143 -1.06 17.07 2.13
C SER A 143 -0.65 15.80 2.86
N TRP A 144 -1.55 15.19 3.64
CA TRP A 144 -1.29 13.94 4.32
C TRP A 144 -1.21 12.73 3.37
N LEU A 145 -2.03 12.70 2.32
CA LEU A 145 -1.93 11.68 1.28
C LEU A 145 -0.56 11.71 0.60
N PHE A 146 -0.08 12.88 0.19
CA PHE A 146 1.24 13.03 -0.42
C PHE A 146 2.38 12.83 0.56
N TRP A 147 2.20 13.22 1.84
CA TRP A 147 3.15 12.88 2.89
C TRP A 147 3.36 11.36 2.97
N GLN A 148 2.27 10.59 2.94
CA GLN A 148 2.37 9.14 2.97
C GLN A 148 3.09 8.57 1.74
N MET A 149 2.79 9.07 0.54
CA MET A 149 3.46 8.62 -0.69
C MET A 149 4.98 8.88 -0.65
N GLY A 150 5.41 10.01 -0.10
CA GLY A 150 6.82 10.36 0.05
C GLY A 150 7.52 9.68 1.23
N SER A 151 6.78 9.28 2.27
CA SER A 151 7.34 8.74 3.52
C SER A 151 7.39 7.21 3.57
N ALA A 152 6.42 6.52 3.00
CA ALA A 152 6.36 5.07 3.01
C ALA A 152 7.59 4.36 2.41
N PRO A 153 8.27 4.89 1.39
CA PRO A 153 9.51 4.29 0.89
C PRO A 153 10.63 4.19 1.93
N TYR A 154 10.71 5.14 2.88
CA TYR A 154 11.67 5.05 3.98
C TYR A 154 11.32 3.93 4.96
N LEU A 155 10.03 3.71 5.22
CA LEU A 155 9.57 2.61 6.06
C LEU A 155 9.70 1.26 5.34
N GLY A 156 9.22 1.15 4.10
CA GLY A 156 9.22 -0.11 3.34
C GLY A 156 10.58 -0.46 2.74
N GLY A 157 11.06 0.37 1.82
CA GLY A 157 12.31 0.17 1.09
C GLY A 157 13.57 0.47 1.91
N GLY A 158 13.45 1.35 2.91
CA GLY A 158 14.52 1.65 3.84
C GLY A 158 14.54 0.71 5.05
N PHE A 159 13.75 1.07 6.09
CA PHE A 159 13.77 0.34 7.35
C PHE A 159 13.42 -1.15 7.18
N GLY A 160 12.29 -1.46 6.56
CA GLY A 160 11.82 -2.84 6.39
C GLY A 160 12.81 -3.70 5.60
N HIS A 161 13.41 -3.14 4.54
CA HIS A 161 14.43 -3.84 3.77
C HIS A 161 15.64 -4.21 4.64
N PHE A 162 16.28 -3.24 5.27
CA PHE A 162 17.52 -3.50 6.02
C PHE A 162 17.30 -4.22 7.33
N TYR A 163 16.17 -3.99 8.01
CA TYR A 163 15.85 -4.65 9.27
C TYR A 163 15.37 -6.09 9.07
N ALA A 164 14.46 -6.34 8.13
CA ALA A 164 13.81 -7.64 7.97
C ALA A 164 14.37 -8.47 6.81
N TYR A 165 14.62 -7.89 5.64
CA TYR A 165 14.79 -8.63 4.38
C TYR A 165 16.23 -8.70 3.88
N ALA A 166 17.11 -7.77 4.26
CA ALA A 166 18.50 -7.81 3.82
C ALA A 166 19.19 -9.10 4.27
N PRO A 167 20.03 -9.72 3.41
CA PRO A 167 20.67 -11.00 3.69
C PRO A 167 21.66 -10.92 4.85
N SER A 168 22.15 -9.71 5.16
CA SER A 168 23.01 -9.44 6.31
C SER A 168 22.52 -8.23 7.09
N LYS A 169 22.67 -8.26 8.41
CA LYS A 169 22.32 -7.13 9.27
C LYS A 169 23.46 -6.13 9.28
N MET A 170 23.17 -4.89 8.89
CA MET A 170 24.12 -3.79 8.87
C MET A 170 23.64 -2.69 9.81
N GLU A 171 24.45 -2.37 10.82
CA GLU A 171 24.07 -1.41 11.87
C GLU A 171 23.71 -0.03 11.31
N TYR A 172 24.57 0.52 10.45
CA TYR A 172 24.39 1.89 9.95
C TYR A 172 23.05 2.12 9.21
N PRO A 173 22.67 1.36 8.16
CA PRO A 173 21.39 1.57 7.49
C PRO A 173 20.21 1.24 8.39
N ILE A 174 20.29 0.23 9.27
CA ILE A 174 19.21 -0.10 10.21
C ILE A 174 18.96 1.10 11.13
N ASN A 175 20.00 1.64 11.77
CA ASN A 175 19.88 2.79 12.67
C ASN A 175 19.40 4.05 11.93
N ARG A 176 19.94 4.32 10.74
CA ARG A 176 19.53 5.48 9.92
C ARG A 176 18.03 5.46 9.58
N PHE A 177 17.51 4.30 9.17
CA PHE A 177 16.11 4.15 8.82
C PHE A 177 15.19 3.95 10.03
N ALA A 178 15.65 3.35 11.12
CA ALA A 178 14.93 3.29 12.37
C ALA A 178 14.64 4.69 12.93
N MET A 179 15.65 5.58 12.90
CA MET A 179 15.48 6.98 13.28
C MET A 179 14.38 7.66 12.45
N GLU A 180 14.38 7.45 11.13
CA GLU A 180 13.36 8.04 10.26
C GLU A 180 11.97 7.44 10.50
N ALA A 181 11.86 6.11 10.69
CA ALA A 181 10.60 5.47 11.03
C ALA A 181 10.01 6.00 12.34
N LYS A 182 10.85 6.16 13.38
CA LYS A 182 10.44 6.76 14.65
C LYS A 182 10.03 8.22 14.50
N ARG A 183 10.74 9.01 13.70
CA ARG A 183 10.37 10.40 13.41
C ARG A 183 9.00 10.48 12.72
N GLN A 184 8.72 9.59 11.79
CA GLN A 184 7.42 9.54 11.10
C GLN A 184 6.29 9.14 12.08
N LEU A 185 6.52 8.16 12.96
CA LEU A 185 5.57 7.80 14.01
C LEU A 185 5.31 8.97 14.99
N ASP A 186 6.34 9.72 15.36
CA ASP A 186 6.21 10.89 16.23
C ASP A 186 5.38 12.02 15.56
N VAL A 187 5.56 12.25 14.26
CA VAL A 187 4.72 13.18 13.49
C VAL A 187 3.25 12.78 13.54
N LEU A 188 2.96 11.49 13.30
CA LEU A 188 1.59 10.98 13.34
C LEU A 188 1.01 11.03 14.76
N ASP A 189 1.78 10.67 15.78
CA ASP A 189 1.31 10.67 17.16
C ASP A 189 0.95 12.07 17.65
N LYS A 190 1.78 13.07 17.34
CA LYS A 190 1.52 14.48 17.64
C LYS A 190 0.29 15.00 16.89
N ARG A 191 0.11 14.62 15.63
CA ARG A 191 -1.10 14.98 14.86
C ARG A 191 -2.35 14.39 15.50
N LEU A 192 -2.33 13.10 15.80
CA LEU A 192 -3.46 12.36 16.36
C LEU A 192 -3.73 12.68 17.85
N ALA A 193 -2.83 13.39 18.52
CA ALA A 193 -3.08 13.94 19.86
C ALA A 193 -4.10 15.10 19.83
N VAL A 194 -4.28 15.76 18.69
CA VAL A 194 -5.15 16.94 18.53
C VAL A 194 -6.26 16.77 17.49
N SER A 195 -6.37 15.59 16.88
CA SER A 195 -7.44 15.28 15.93
C SER A 195 -7.83 13.81 16.02
N GLU A 196 -9.08 13.50 15.64
CA GLU A 196 -9.60 12.13 15.65
C GLU A 196 -8.94 11.29 14.56
N TYR A 197 -8.85 11.83 13.34
CA TYR A 197 -8.22 11.23 12.17
C TYR A 197 -7.09 12.12 11.64
N ILE A 198 -6.35 11.61 10.67
CA ILE A 198 -5.14 12.29 10.16
C ILE A 198 -5.44 13.65 9.53
N ALA A 199 -6.51 13.74 8.74
CA ALA A 199 -6.87 15.00 8.07
C ALA A 199 -7.79 15.91 8.91
N GLY A 200 -8.28 15.46 10.06
CA GLY A 200 -9.20 16.19 10.95
C GLY A 200 -10.13 15.26 11.70
N ASP A 201 -11.41 15.62 11.75
CA ASP A 201 -12.40 14.88 12.54
C ASP A 201 -13.08 13.77 11.74
N GLU A 202 -12.85 13.70 10.43
CA GLU A 202 -13.47 12.71 9.54
C GLU A 202 -12.44 11.71 9.01
N TYR A 203 -12.88 10.45 8.87
CA TYR A 203 -12.14 9.38 8.23
C TYR A 203 -12.06 9.62 6.71
N THR A 204 -10.84 9.70 6.18
CA THR A 204 -10.59 10.09 4.78
C THR A 204 -9.61 9.14 4.08
N ILE A 205 -9.37 9.38 2.78
CA ILE A 205 -8.33 8.69 2.01
C ILE A 205 -6.92 8.92 2.58
N ALA A 206 -6.68 9.95 3.38
CA ALA A 206 -5.42 10.12 4.10
C ALA A 206 -5.20 9.00 5.12
N ASP A 207 -6.24 8.67 5.91
CA ASP A 207 -6.21 7.58 6.87
C ASP A 207 -6.07 6.22 6.17
N ILE A 208 -6.85 6.01 5.10
CA ILE A 208 -6.83 4.78 4.29
C ILE A 208 -5.44 4.55 3.68
N ALA A 209 -4.77 5.63 3.28
CA ALA A 209 -3.40 5.55 2.74
C ALA A 209 -2.36 5.22 3.82
N ILE A 210 -2.47 5.83 5.00
CA ILE A 210 -1.47 5.76 6.07
C ILE A 210 -1.60 4.46 6.88
N TRP A 211 -2.83 4.01 7.13
CA TRP A 211 -3.13 2.91 8.04
C TRP A 211 -2.46 1.57 7.67
N PRO A 212 -2.45 1.08 6.42
CA PRO A 212 -1.82 -0.20 6.11
C PRO A 212 -0.33 -0.25 6.44
N TRP A 213 0.35 0.89 6.40
CA TRP A 213 1.76 1.02 6.76
C TRP A 213 1.96 1.25 8.25
N TYR A 214 1.50 2.37 8.78
CA TYR A 214 1.81 2.78 10.16
C TYR A 214 0.89 2.11 11.18
N GLY A 215 -0.38 1.94 10.87
CA GLY A 215 -1.29 1.10 11.65
C GLY A 215 -0.84 -0.35 11.67
N GLY A 216 -0.46 -0.92 10.51
CA GLY A 216 0.13 -2.24 10.42
C GLY A 216 1.40 -2.41 11.25
N LEU A 217 2.27 -1.39 11.27
CA LEU A 217 3.50 -1.39 12.06
C LEU A 217 3.22 -1.39 13.57
N VAL A 218 2.36 -0.49 14.07
CA VAL A 218 2.05 -0.42 15.51
C VAL A 218 1.22 -1.58 16.00
N LYS A 219 0.50 -2.27 15.12
CA LYS A 219 -0.21 -3.53 15.38
C LYS A 219 0.71 -4.76 15.30
N GLY A 220 2.02 -4.58 15.09
CA GLY A 220 2.99 -5.68 15.01
C GLY A 220 2.93 -6.53 13.74
N ARG A 221 2.21 -6.09 12.71
CA ARG A 221 1.98 -6.85 11.47
C ARG A 221 3.10 -6.72 10.43
N LEU A 222 4.00 -5.75 10.62
CA LEU A 222 5.09 -5.48 9.69
C LEU A 222 6.45 -5.71 10.34
N TYR A 223 7.30 -6.46 9.65
CA TYR A 223 8.72 -6.66 9.94
C TYR A 223 9.08 -7.31 11.28
N GLY A 224 8.10 -7.61 12.16
CA GLY A 224 8.38 -8.03 13.55
C GLY A 224 9.07 -6.94 14.37
N ALA A 225 8.85 -5.66 14.03
CA ALA A 225 9.64 -4.53 14.51
C ALA A 225 8.96 -3.71 15.63
N ALA A 226 7.81 -4.13 16.12
CA ALA A 226 7.03 -3.36 17.08
C ALA A 226 7.82 -3.06 18.37
N GLU A 227 8.49 -4.06 18.93
CA GLU A 227 9.33 -3.91 20.12
C GLU A 227 10.57 -3.08 19.82
N PHE A 228 11.28 -3.38 18.72
CA PHE A 228 12.49 -2.66 18.32
C PHE A 228 12.28 -1.16 18.16
N LEU A 229 11.12 -0.77 17.61
CA LEU A 229 10.75 0.64 17.43
C LEU A 229 10.02 1.23 18.64
N SER A 230 9.79 0.46 19.71
CA SER A 230 9.03 0.89 20.91
C SER A 230 7.66 1.46 20.52
N VAL A 231 6.93 0.82 19.61
CA VAL A 231 5.68 1.37 19.05
C VAL A 231 4.60 1.60 20.10
N HIS A 232 4.71 0.95 21.27
CA HIS A 232 3.80 1.15 22.42
C HIS A 232 3.86 2.56 23.02
N GLU A 233 4.88 3.35 22.73
CA GLU A 233 5.02 4.74 23.19
C GLU A 233 4.08 5.69 22.42
N TYR A 234 3.70 5.38 21.17
CA TYR A 234 2.86 6.21 20.29
C TYR A 234 1.37 5.95 20.55
N LYS A 235 0.85 6.48 21.65
CA LYS A 235 -0.50 6.17 22.16
C LYS A 235 -1.62 6.62 21.24
N HIS A 236 -1.45 7.77 20.61
CA HIS A 236 -2.48 8.33 19.72
C HIS A 236 -2.50 7.59 18.38
N VAL A 237 -1.35 7.16 17.86
CA VAL A 237 -1.29 6.28 16.68
C VAL A 237 -1.95 4.94 16.98
N GLN A 238 -1.75 4.37 18.17
CA GLN A 238 -2.39 3.11 18.55
C GLN A 238 -3.91 3.24 18.63
N ARG A 239 -4.43 4.29 19.33
CA ARG A 239 -5.86 4.58 19.36
C ARG A 239 -6.47 4.65 17.97
N TRP A 240 -5.85 5.44 17.08
CA TRP A 240 -6.28 5.61 15.71
C TRP A 240 -6.19 4.28 14.91
N ALA A 241 -5.12 3.53 15.09
CA ALA A 241 -4.95 2.25 14.43
C ALA A 241 -6.01 1.23 14.85
N ASP A 242 -6.37 1.21 16.15
CA ASP A 242 -7.41 0.33 16.68
C ASP A 242 -8.80 0.72 16.17
N ALA A 243 -9.11 2.03 16.13
CA ALA A 243 -10.39 2.52 15.63
C ALA A 243 -10.62 2.14 14.15
N ILE A 244 -9.58 2.24 13.32
CA ILE A 244 -9.67 1.84 11.90
C ILE A 244 -9.70 0.31 11.76
N ASP A 245 -8.89 -0.41 12.54
CA ASP A 245 -8.87 -1.88 12.53
C ASP A 245 -10.24 -2.48 12.86
N ALA A 246 -11.02 -1.84 13.72
CA ALA A 246 -12.36 -2.29 14.11
C ALA A 246 -13.42 -2.12 13.00
N ARG A 247 -13.13 -1.43 11.90
CA ARG A 247 -14.07 -1.20 10.80
C ARG A 247 -14.29 -2.49 9.99
N PRO A 248 -15.52 -2.96 9.79
CA PRO A 248 -15.79 -4.19 9.03
C PRO A 248 -15.24 -4.14 7.60
N ALA A 249 -15.35 -2.99 6.91
CA ALA A 249 -14.83 -2.81 5.56
C ALA A 249 -13.30 -2.92 5.50
N VAL A 250 -12.60 -2.44 6.53
CA VAL A 250 -11.14 -2.60 6.65
C VAL A 250 -10.78 -4.08 6.80
N GLN A 251 -11.53 -4.83 7.62
CA GLN A 251 -11.28 -6.27 7.80
C GLN A 251 -11.52 -7.05 6.50
N ARG A 252 -12.57 -6.70 5.75
CA ARG A 252 -12.87 -7.29 4.42
C ARG A 252 -11.77 -6.96 3.43
N GLY A 253 -11.43 -5.68 3.26
CA GLY A 253 -10.43 -5.21 2.29
C GLY A 253 -9.03 -5.78 2.52
N ARG A 254 -8.65 -6.06 3.78
CA ARG A 254 -7.36 -6.67 4.11
C ARG A 254 -7.20 -8.12 3.65
N ARG A 255 -8.30 -8.84 3.45
CA ARG A 255 -8.29 -10.23 2.99
C ARG A 255 -8.04 -10.35 1.48
N VAL A 256 -8.50 -9.34 0.71
CA VAL A 256 -8.44 -9.37 -0.76
C VAL A 256 -7.00 -9.40 -1.26
N ASN A 257 -6.70 -10.29 -2.19
CA ASN A 257 -5.38 -10.62 -2.74
C ASN A 257 -4.33 -11.03 -1.69
N ARG A 258 -4.79 -11.52 -0.55
CA ARG A 258 -3.92 -12.05 0.50
C ARG A 258 -3.74 -13.56 0.30
N VAL A 259 -2.48 -13.99 0.23
CA VAL A 259 -2.07 -15.38 -0.01
C VAL A 259 -1.12 -15.91 1.08
N SER A 260 -1.07 -15.24 2.22
CA SER A 260 -0.24 -15.62 3.36
C SER A 260 -0.91 -15.29 4.69
N GLY A 261 -0.45 -15.90 5.76
CA GLY A 261 -1.08 -15.83 7.09
C GLY A 261 -2.08 -16.98 7.29
N GLU A 262 -2.99 -16.81 8.25
CA GLU A 262 -4.02 -17.81 8.55
C GLU A 262 -5.01 -17.96 7.39
N PRO A 263 -5.46 -19.20 7.08
CA PRO A 263 -6.33 -19.46 5.92
C PRO A 263 -7.61 -18.58 5.87
N GLN A 264 -8.25 -18.32 7.02
CA GLN A 264 -9.44 -17.48 7.11
C GLN A 264 -9.19 -15.99 6.83
N GLU A 265 -7.93 -15.57 6.81
CA GLU A 265 -7.53 -14.21 6.47
C GLU A 265 -7.13 -14.05 5.00
N GLN A 266 -7.21 -15.13 4.21
CA GLN A 266 -6.78 -15.14 2.81
C GLN A 266 -7.98 -15.12 1.87
N LEU A 267 -7.83 -14.36 0.79
CA LEU A 267 -8.68 -14.40 -0.39
C LEU A 267 -7.81 -14.03 -1.60
N ALA A 268 -7.40 -15.01 -2.39
CA ALA A 268 -6.47 -14.81 -3.50
C ALA A 268 -7.03 -13.83 -4.54
N GLU A 269 -8.30 -14.00 -4.93
CA GLU A 269 -8.99 -13.14 -5.87
C GLU A 269 -10.43 -12.88 -5.38
N ARG A 270 -10.96 -11.70 -5.71
CA ARG A 270 -12.32 -11.30 -5.36
C ARG A 270 -13.05 -10.92 -6.64
N HIS A 271 -14.21 -11.55 -6.87
CA HIS A 271 -15.05 -11.28 -8.03
C HIS A 271 -16.50 -11.00 -7.65
N ASP A 272 -16.82 -11.10 -6.35
CA ASP A 272 -18.14 -10.79 -5.80
C ASP A 272 -18.03 -10.44 -4.31
N ALA A 273 -19.01 -9.70 -3.79
CA ALA A 273 -19.07 -9.38 -2.36
C ALA A 273 -19.15 -10.64 -1.50
N SER A 274 -19.82 -11.70 -2.01
CA SER A 274 -19.97 -12.99 -1.31
C SER A 274 -18.66 -13.77 -1.14
N ASP A 275 -17.61 -13.46 -1.88
CA ASP A 275 -16.29 -14.11 -1.71
C ASP A 275 -15.66 -13.80 -0.35
N LEU A 276 -16.17 -12.78 0.34
CA LEU A 276 -15.70 -12.32 1.65
C LEU A 276 -16.59 -12.78 2.83
N ASP A 277 -17.66 -13.49 2.56
CA ASP A 277 -18.63 -13.99 3.57
C ASP A 277 -18.11 -15.22 4.34
#